data_c1331d43454094bc3f9afc38071eef77
#
_entry.id   c1331d43454094bc3f9afc38071eef77
#
_cell.length_a   1.000
_cell.length_b   1.000
_cell.length_c   1.000
_cell.angle_alpha   90.00
_cell.angle_beta   90.00
_cell.angle_gamma   90.00
#
_symmetry.space_group_name_H-M   'P 1'
#
loop_
_entity.id
_entity.type
_entity.pdbx_description
1 polymer ?
#
loop_
_entity_poly.entity_id
_entity_poly.type
_entity_poly.pdbx_seq_one_letter_code
_entity_poly.pdbx_strand_id
1 'polypeptide(L)'
;VWHLAARYPERWRAIAPMSGPFVDRATYAFERIKPLPIFMTEGRGATPSLEGSRAMAAFMREQGFDFDYLETDGDHGGMVAEVWPAIFDYFDRHR
;
A
#
# COMPACT_ATOMS: atom_id res chain seq x y z
N VAL A 1 -1.04 1.84 -8.69
CA VAL A 1 -2.09 1.97 -7.67
C VAL A 1 -2.10 3.36 -7.07
N TRP A 2 -0.97 3.82 -6.59
CA TRP A 2 -0.88 5.15 -5.97
C TRP A 2 -1.34 6.27 -6.90
N HIS A 3 -0.90 6.20 -8.15
CA HIS A 3 -1.25 7.22 -9.15
C HIS A 3 -2.76 7.27 -9.41
N LEU A 4 -3.37 6.11 -9.63
CA LEU A 4 -4.81 6.04 -9.88
C LEU A 4 -5.62 6.45 -8.66
N ALA A 5 -5.18 6.06 -7.47
CA ALA A 5 -5.85 6.45 -6.24
C ALA A 5 -5.81 7.96 -6.02
N ALA A 6 -4.65 8.58 -6.24
CA ALA A 6 -4.49 10.01 -6.05
C ALA A 6 -5.26 10.82 -7.11
N ARG A 7 -5.35 10.29 -8.33
CA ARG A 7 -6.04 10.98 -9.42
C ARG A 7 -7.56 10.88 -9.33
N TYR A 8 -8.08 9.72 -8.89
CA TYR A 8 -9.51 9.46 -8.83
C TYR A 8 -9.91 8.88 -7.47
N PRO A 9 -9.66 9.59 -6.36
CA PRO A 9 -9.88 9.01 -5.03
C PRO A 9 -11.34 8.64 -4.78
N GLU A 10 -12.29 9.34 -5.39
CA GLU A 10 -13.72 9.10 -5.21
C GLU A 10 -14.21 7.79 -5.85
N ARG A 11 -13.36 7.14 -6.66
CA ARG A 11 -13.74 5.90 -7.34
C ARG A 11 -13.40 4.65 -6.57
N TRP A 12 -12.70 4.78 -5.45
CA TRP A 12 -12.19 3.63 -4.71
C TRP A 12 -12.73 3.62 -3.29
N ARG A 13 -13.01 2.42 -2.76
CA ARG A 13 -13.37 2.24 -1.35
C ARG A 13 -12.18 1.84 -0.49
N ALA A 14 -11.18 1.24 -1.10
CA ALA A 14 -9.94 0.84 -0.47
C ALA A 14 -8.90 0.55 -1.54
N ILE A 15 -7.62 0.62 -1.19
CA ILE A 15 -6.54 0.23 -2.09
C ILE A 15 -5.57 -0.69 -1.37
N ALA A 16 -4.91 -1.56 -2.13
CA ALA A 16 -3.96 -2.54 -1.59
C ALA A 16 -2.70 -2.61 -2.45
N PRO A 17 -1.81 -1.63 -2.34
CA PRO A 17 -0.55 -1.65 -3.09
C PRO A 17 0.33 -2.82 -2.65
N MET A 18 0.77 -3.62 -3.62
CA MET A 18 1.67 -4.74 -3.37
C MET A 18 3.06 -4.40 -3.89
N SER A 19 4.04 -4.32 -2.98
CA SER A 19 5.43 -4.09 -3.36
C SER A 19 5.60 -2.86 -4.26
N GLY A 20 4.86 -1.81 -3.98
CA GLY A 20 4.89 -0.59 -4.79
C GLY A 20 5.28 0.62 -3.96
N PRO A 21 6.56 0.72 -3.56
CA PRO A 21 6.98 1.92 -2.85
C PRO A 21 6.91 3.12 -3.77
N PHE A 22 6.52 4.21 -3.20
CA PHE A 22 6.47 5.43 -3.94
C PHE A 22 7.82 6.15 -3.90
N VAL A 23 8.23 6.68 -5.00
CA VAL A 23 9.58 7.23 -5.16
C VAL A 23 9.63 8.75 -4.97
N ASP A 24 8.60 9.45 -5.43
CA ASP A 24 8.58 10.90 -5.39
C ASP A 24 7.24 11.40 -4.87
N ARG A 25 7.20 11.71 -3.58
CA ARG A 25 5.98 12.15 -2.91
C ARG A 25 5.43 13.48 -3.45
N ALA A 26 6.28 14.28 -4.08
CA ALA A 26 5.83 15.54 -4.66
C ALA A 26 5.00 15.34 -5.93
N THR A 27 5.12 14.18 -6.57
CA THR A 27 4.38 13.87 -7.79
C THR A 27 2.90 13.55 -7.51
N TYR A 28 2.59 13.04 -6.31
CA TYR A 28 1.23 12.61 -5.97
C TYR A 28 0.61 13.52 -4.92
N ALA A 29 -0.68 13.78 -5.08
CA ALA A 29 -1.46 14.54 -4.11
C ALA A 29 -1.96 13.60 -3.01
N PHE A 30 -1.06 13.18 -2.11
CA PHE A 30 -1.39 12.20 -1.08
C PHE A 30 -2.56 12.65 -0.18
N GLU A 31 -2.72 13.93 0.07
CA GLU A 31 -3.83 14.42 0.87
C GLU A 31 -5.19 14.00 0.30
N ARG A 32 -5.28 13.84 -1.01
CA ARG A 32 -6.53 13.44 -1.66
C ARG A 32 -6.93 12.01 -1.36
N ILE A 33 -5.98 11.14 -1.04
CA ILE A 33 -6.26 9.73 -0.74
C ILE A 33 -6.35 9.48 0.77
N LYS A 34 -6.17 10.49 1.59
CA LYS A 34 -6.20 10.33 3.04
C LYS A 34 -7.46 9.67 3.57
N PRO A 35 -8.65 9.93 3.01
CA PRO A 35 -9.87 9.23 3.45
C PRO A 35 -9.94 7.75 3.06
N LEU A 36 -9.11 7.30 2.11
CA LEU A 36 -9.17 5.91 1.64
C LEU A 36 -8.46 4.96 2.60
N PRO A 37 -9.09 3.83 2.96
CA PRO A 37 -8.39 2.75 3.63
C PRO A 37 -7.29 2.17 2.73
N ILE A 38 -6.09 2.01 3.26
CA ILE A 38 -4.93 1.55 2.49
C ILE A 38 -4.29 0.35 3.18
N PHE A 39 -4.14 -0.74 2.46
CA PHE A 39 -3.45 -1.93 2.92
C PHE A 39 -2.25 -2.22 2.03
N MET A 40 -1.07 -1.82 2.48
CA MET A 40 0.17 -2.02 1.73
C MET A 40 0.85 -3.31 2.16
N THR A 41 1.38 -4.06 1.19
CA THR A 41 2.08 -5.30 1.47
C THR A 41 3.44 -5.34 0.76
N GLU A 42 4.39 -6.07 1.36
CA GLU A 42 5.72 -6.24 0.80
C GLU A 42 6.31 -7.57 1.23
N GLY A 43 7.14 -8.15 0.37
CA GLY A 43 7.93 -9.33 0.71
C GLY A 43 9.30 -8.93 1.23
N ARG A 44 9.74 -9.53 2.34
CA ARG A 44 11.05 -9.22 2.91
C ARG A 44 12.21 -9.58 1.99
N GLY A 45 12.00 -10.51 1.06
CA GLY A 45 12.98 -10.86 0.04
C GLY A 45 12.97 -9.94 -1.18
N ALA A 46 12.09 -8.96 -1.23
CA ALA A 46 11.92 -8.09 -2.39
C ALA A 46 12.82 -6.85 -2.33
N THR A 47 14.11 -7.05 -2.26
CA THR A 47 15.06 -5.94 -2.33
C THR A 47 15.25 -5.54 -3.79
N PRO A 48 15.38 -4.25 -4.10
CA PRO A 48 15.53 -3.10 -3.19
C PRO A 48 14.22 -2.45 -2.72
N SER A 49 13.05 -2.94 -3.13
CA SER A 49 11.79 -2.27 -2.83
C SER A 49 11.41 -2.31 -1.35
N LEU A 50 11.93 -3.27 -0.58
CA LEU A 50 11.59 -3.43 0.83
C LEU A 50 11.88 -2.16 1.65
N GLU A 51 13.06 -1.58 1.49
CA GLU A 51 13.42 -0.38 2.22
C GLU A 51 12.52 0.79 1.88
N GLY A 52 12.22 0.96 0.59
CA GLY A 52 11.28 1.99 0.13
C GLY A 52 9.88 1.79 0.68
N SER A 53 9.43 0.55 0.74
CA SER A 53 8.12 0.22 1.29
C SER A 53 8.04 0.52 2.79
N ARG A 54 9.10 0.22 3.54
CA ARG A 54 9.16 0.55 4.96
C ARG A 54 9.15 2.05 5.21
N ALA A 55 9.88 2.81 4.39
CA ALA A 55 9.88 4.26 4.47
C ALA A 55 8.50 4.84 4.16
N MET A 56 7.82 4.27 3.16
CA MET A 56 6.47 4.68 2.81
C MET A 56 5.49 4.39 3.95
N ALA A 57 5.59 3.22 4.58
CA ALA A 57 4.75 2.87 5.71
C ALA A 57 4.93 3.85 6.87
N ALA A 58 6.16 4.21 7.18
CA ALA A 58 6.45 5.19 8.21
C ALA A 58 5.84 6.55 7.90
N PHE A 59 5.98 6.99 6.66
CA PHE A 59 5.38 8.25 6.20
C PHE A 59 3.86 8.24 6.35
N MET A 60 3.20 7.16 5.91
CA MET A 60 1.74 7.07 5.98
C MET A 60 1.22 7.07 7.41
N ARG A 61 1.91 6.37 8.31
CA ARG A 61 1.54 6.35 9.73
C ARG A 61 1.73 7.72 10.36
N GLU A 62 2.82 8.38 10.07
CA GLU A 62 3.14 9.70 10.61
C GLU A 62 2.12 10.74 10.16
N GLN A 63 1.62 10.64 8.94
CA GLN A 63 0.64 11.58 8.39
C GLN A 63 -0.80 11.25 8.77
N GLY A 64 -1.04 10.18 9.50
CA GLY A 64 -2.37 9.85 10.00
C GLY A 64 -3.31 9.24 8.98
N PHE A 65 -2.79 8.56 7.97
CA PHE A 65 -3.61 7.83 7.01
C PHE A 65 -4.27 6.61 7.66
N ASP A 66 -5.41 6.21 7.12
CA ASP A 66 -6.04 4.92 7.45
C ASP A 66 -5.25 3.82 6.74
N PHE A 67 -4.23 3.28 7.42
CA PHE A 67 -3.16 2.55 6.78
C PHE A 67 -2.74 1.33 7.58
N ASP A 68 -2.71 0.17 6.89
CA ASP A 68 -2.16 -1.06 7.41
C ASP A 68 -1.02 -1.53 6.52
N TYR A 69 -0.02 -2.14 7.11
CA TYR A 69 1.15 -2.62 6.40
C TYR A 69 1.51 -4.02 6.86
N LEU A 70 1.72 -4.94 5.89
CA LEU A 70 2.07 -6.33 6.15
C LEU A 70 3.30 -6.72 5.36
N GLU A 71 4.29 -7.31 6.04
CA GLU A 71 5.44 -7.93 5.38
C GLU A 71 5.33 -9.44 5.47
N THR A 72 5.68 -10.13 4.38
CA THR A 72 5.77 -11.59 4.34
C THR A 72 7.21 -12.01 4.08
N ASP A 73 7.49 -13.31 4.18
CA ASP A 73 8.86 -13.81 4.00
C ASP A 73 9.22 -14.02 2.52
N GLY A 74 8.27 -13.95 1.60
CA GLY A 74 8.49 -14.17 0.18
C GLY A 74 9.28 -13.07 -0.50
N ASP A 75 9.77 -13.37 -1.69
CA ASP A 75 10.36 -12.37 -2.58
C ASP A 75 9.25 -11.58 -3.29
N HIS A 76 9.65 -10.74 -4.25
CA HIS A 76 8.70 -9.89 -4.96
C HIS A 76 7.57 -10.68 -5.63
N GLY A 77 7.88 -11.79 -6.28
CA GLY A 77 6.88 -12.63 -6.93
C GLY A 77 6.12 -13.53 -5.95
N GLY A 78 6.83 -14.11 -4.99
CA GLY A 78 6.25 -15.05 -4.04
C GLY A 78 5.31 -14.39 -3.03
N MET A 79 5.55 -13.13 -2.66
CA MET A 79 4.70 -12.44 -1.70
C MET A 79 3.25 -12.28 -2.20
N VAL A 80 3.04 -12.23 -3.49
CA VAL A 80 1.71 -12.04 -4.07
C VAL A 80 0.76 -13.16 -3.62
N ALA A 81 1.20 -14.42 -3.75
CA ALA A 81 0.37 -15.56 -3.33
C ALA A 81 0.14 -15.56 -1.80
N GLU A 82 1.13 -15.10 -1.04
CA GLU A 82 1.04 -15.10 0.42
C GLU A 82 0.06 -14.04 0.95
N VAL A 83 -0.10 -12.92 0.24
CA VAL A 83 -0.91 -11.81 0.76
C VAL A 83 -2.34 -11.77 0.24
N TRP A 84 -2.67 -12.53 -0.81
CA TRP A 84 -4.02 -12.50 -1.39
C TRP A 84 -5.14 -12.69 -0.38
N PRO A 85 -5.10 -13.71 0.51
CA PRO A 85 -6.17 -13.87 1.49
C PRO A 85 -6.37 -12.66 2.38
N ALA A 86 -5.27 -12.06 2.83
CA ALA A 86 -5.33 -10.87 3.68
C ALA A 86 -5.91 -9.66 2.93
N ILE A 87 -5.58 -9.52 1.64
CA ILE A 87 -6.11 -8.44 0.81
C ILE A 87 -7.61 -8.57 0.61
N PHE A 88 -8.09 -9.76 0.29
CA PHE A 88 -9.53 -9.97 0.14
C PHE A 88 -10.28 -9.71 1.43
N ASP A 89 -9.72 -10.13 2.56
CA ASP A 89 -10.27 -9.87 3.88
C ASP A 89 -10.37 -8.37 4.14
N TYR A 90 -9.33 -7.64 3.81
CA TYR A 90 -9.28 -6.19 3.97
C TYR A 90 -10.37 -5.50 3.14
N PHE A 91 -10.50 -5.90 1.87
CA PHE A 91 -11.53 -5.34 1.00
C PHE A 91 -12.93 -5.65 1.50
N ASP A 92 -13.16 -6.86 2.02
CA ASP A 92 -14.45 -7.22 2.59
C ASP A 92 -14.84 -6.33 3.77
N ARG A 93 -13.86 -5.94 4.59
CA ARG A 93 -14.10 -5.06 5.73
C ARG A 93 -14.37 -3.60 5.32
N HIS A 94 -14.08 -3.24 4.07
CA HIS A 94 -14.20 -1.87 3.58
C HIS A 94 -15.12 -1.73 2.37
N ARG A 95 -16.10 -2.60 2.26
CA ARG A 95 -17.07 -2.52 1.17
C ARG A 95 -17.91 -1.24 1.18
#